data_b988f1fe097e763fdef6cb587f829a6c
#
_entry.id   b988f1fe097e763fdef6cb587f829a6c
#
_cell.length_a   1.000
_cell.length_b   1.000
_cell.length_c   1.000
_cell.angle_alpha   90.00
_cell.angle_beta   90.00
_cell.angle_gamma   90.00
#
_symmetry.space_group_name_H-M   'P 1'
#
loop_
_entity.id
_entity.type
_entity.pdbx_description
1 polymer ?
#
loop_
_entity_poly.entity_id
_entity_poly.type
_entity_poly.pdbx_seq_one_letter_code
_entity_poly.pdbx_strand_id
1 'polypeptide(L)'
;MDHVPSYEQMKHHISDITGVSSIVHPMCKNSCLAFTGPFANLDRCPKCKEPKLCPNTKRPQQEFHTILLGPVLQALWCDASSAKKFYYQQWKTWEIICELQTNSGNLSSYNDFYSGSNYLKNIQSGKIQDNDIVLMLSINSAQLYAHKSLDCWIYLWIIMDLSPNEQYKKWHVLPGRSIPGLNKPKNLDSFLFPGLHHVCVLQSDGLHILDTFQDQRFISQLFLALNTADGPAMAYLNGLIGHHGKF
;
A
#
# COMPACT_ATOMS: atom_id res chain seq x y z
N MET A 1 -7.93 -16.76 -37.11
CA MET A 1 -7.42 -17.22 -35.82
C MET A 1 -7.01 -15.94 -35.08
N ASP A 2 -7.77 -15.58 -34.10
CA ASP A 2 -7.47 -14.40 -33.28
C ASP A 2 -6.18 -14.66 -32.50
N HIS A 3 -5.17 -13.85 -32.72
CA HIS A 3 -3.87 -13.98 -32.09
C HIS A 3 -4.04 -13.64 -30.61
N VAL A 4 -3.94 -14.65 -29.74
CA VAL A 4 -3.96 -14.43 -28.27
C VAL A 4 -2.71 -13.61 -27.92
N PRO A 5 -2.86 -12.42 -27.30
CA PRO A 5 -1.72 -11.59 -26.93
C PRO A 5 -0.79 -12.31 -25.95
N SER A 6 0.51 -12.09 -26.08
CA SER A 6 1.48 -12.56 -25.09
C SER A 6 1.27 -11.88 -23.72
N TYR A 7 1.82 -12.46 -22.66
CA TYR A 7 1.76 -11.88 -21.30
C TYR A 7 2.23 -10.41 -21.26
N GLU A 8 3.34 -10.10 -21.94
CA GLU A 8 3.86 -8.72 -22.00
C GLU A 8 2.94 -7.78 -22.78
N GLN A 9 2.35 -8.25 -23.88
CA GLN A 9 1.34 -7.46 -24.62
C GLN A 9 0.10 -7.19 -23.78
N MET A 10 -0.42 -8.20 -23.06
CA MET A 10 -1.54 -8.03 -22.15
C MET A 10 -1.22 -7.03 -21.03
N LYS A 11 -0.02 -7.12 -20.45
CA LYS A 11 0.44 -6.20 -19.41
C LYS A 11 0.50 -4.75 -19.92
N HIS A 12 1.02 -4.54 -21.13
CA HIS A 12 1.02 -3.21 -21.76
C HIS A 12 -0.40 -2.69 -22.00
N HIS A 13 -1.28 -3.50 -22.58
CA HIS A 13 -2.66 -3.10 -22.80
C HIS A 13 -3.38 -2.71 -21.50
N ILE A 14 -3.20 -3.48 -20.42
CA ILE A 14 -3.78 -3.14 -19.12
C ILE A 14 -3.21 -1.80 -18.62
N SER A 15 -1.90 -1.60 -18.71
CA SER A 15 -1.26 -0.36 -18.31
C SER A 15 -1.76 0.85 -19.12
N ASP A 16 -1.94 0.69 -20.43
CA ASP A 16 -2.41 1.75 -21.32
C ASP A 16 -3.87 2.14 -21.02
N ILE A 17 -4.71 1.15 -20.70
CA ILE A 17 -6.13 1.39 -20.40
C ILE A 17 -6.32 2.00 -19.01
N THR A 18 -5.59 1.50 -18.01
CA THR A 18 -5.80 1.87 -16.60
C THR A 18 -4.90 2.99 -16.11
N GLY A 19 -3.83 3.31 -16.84
CA GLY A 19 -2.74 4.17 -16.36
C GLY A 19 -1.91 3.55 -15.23
N VAL A 20 -2.20 2.30 -14.82
CA VAL A 20 -1.53 1.63 -13.72
C VAL A 20 -0.39 0.77 -14.25
N SER A 21 0.83 1.10 -13.86
CA SER A 21 2.02 0.34 -14.17
C SER A 21 2.80 -0.05 -12.91
N SER A 22 3.63 -1.09 -13.02
CA SER A 22 4.56 -1.44 -11.96
C SER A 22 5.96 -0.95 -12.27
N ILE A 23 6.66 -0.47 -11.24
CA ILE A 23 8.09 -0.15 -11.33
C ILE A 23 8.89 -1.37 -10.93
N VAL A 24 9.85 -1.75 -11.78
CA VAL A 24 10.75 -2.88 -11.54
C VAL A 24 11.99 -2.41 -10.81
N HIS A 25 12.36 -3.11 -9.75
CA HIS A 25 13.55 -2.82 -8.96
C HIS A 25 14.44 -4.05 -8.83
N PRO A 26 15.77 -3.89 -8.94
CA PRO A 26 16.69 -4.98 -8.65
C PRO A 26 16.70 -5.33 -7.16
N MET A 27 16.81 -6.62 -6.86
CA MET A 27 16.96 -7.12 -5.50
C MET A 27 18.07 -8.17 -5.40
N CYS A 28 18.52 -8.43 -4.18
CA CYS A 28 19.47 -9.51 -3.91
C CYS A 28 18.82 -10.87 -4.19
N LYS A 29 19.52 -11.75 -4.91
CA LYS A 29 19.01 -13.10 -5.23
C LYS A 29 18.66 -13.93 -3.99
N ASN A 30 19.30 -13.64 -2.85
CA ASN A 30 19.02 -14.29 -1.55
C ASN A 30 17.99 -13.52 -0.72
N SER A 31 17.23 -12.61 -1.31
CA SER A 31 16.19 -11.79 -0.66
C SER A 31 16.69 -10.97 0.54
N CYS A 32 18.00 -10.68 0.63
CA CYS A 32 18.55 -9.96 1.77
C CYS A 32 18.05 -8.51 1.81
N LEU A 33 18.06 -7.83 0.66
CA LEU A 33 17.62 -6.44 0.49
C LEU A 33 17.24 -6.14 -0.95
N ALA A 34 16.51 -5.03 -1.14
CA ALA A 34 16.33 -4.39 -2.43
C ALA A 34 17.42 -3.34 -2.67
N PHE A 35 17.82 -3.18 -3.92
CA PHE A 35 18.76 -2.11 -4.31
C PHE A 35 17.98 -0.82 -4.59
N THR A 36 17.36 -0.27 -3.53
CA THR A 36 16.52 0.95 -3.57
C THR A 36 16.96 1.91 -2.48
N GLY A 37 16.56 3.18 -2.59
CA GLY A 37 16.91 4.20 -1.61
C GLY A 37 18.41 4.26 -1.32
N PRO A 38 18.84 4.14 -0.06
CA PRO A 38 20.26 4.19 0.32
C PRO A 38 21.12 3.10 -0.32
N PHE A 39 20.52 2.01 -0.81
CA PHE A 39 21.20 0.87 -1.42
C PHE A 39 21.20 0.89 -2.95
N ALA A 40 20.63 1.90 -3.58
CA ALA A 40 20.41 1.95 -5.03
C ALA A 40 21.72 1.86 -5.83
N ASN A 41 22.78 2.50 -5.34
CA ASN A 41 24.09 2.58 -6.01
C ASN A 41 25.05 1.47 -5.64
N LEU A 42 24.64 0.49 -4.86
CA LEU A 42 25.48 -0.65 -4.51
C LEU A 42 25.55 -1.66 -5.65
N ASP A 43 26.76 -2.17 -5.94
CA ASP A 43 26.98 -3.23 -6.91
C ASP A 43 26.85 -4.63 -6.31
N ARG A 44 26.93 -4.74 -4.97
CA ARG A 44 26.88 -5.99 -4.22
C ARG A 44 26.02 -5.86 -2.96
N CYS A 45 25.37 -6.95 -2.60
CA CYS A 45 24.64 -7.04 -1.34
C CYS A 45 25.59 -6.93 -0.14
N PRO A 46 25.43 -5.97 0.77
CA PRO A 46 26.29 -5.84 1.95
C PRO A 46 26.16 -7.02 2.93
N LYS A 47 25.04 -7.76 2.88
CA LYS A 47 24.78 -8.91 3.78
C LYS A 47 25.41 -10.20 3.28
N CYS A 48 25.22 -10.58 2.03
CA CYS A 48 25.68 -11.86 1.50
C CYS A 48 26.75 -11.74 0.40
N LYS A 49 27.18 -10.51 0.08
CA LYS A 49 28.21 -10.18 -0.92
C LYS A 49 27.88 -10.58 -2.38
N GLU A 50 26.71 -11.11 -2.62
CA GLU A 50 26.25 -11.43 -3.97
C GLU A 50 26.15 -10.17 -4.85
N PRO A 51 26.58 -10.25 -6.12
CA PRO A 51 26.47 -9.10 -7.02
C PRO A 51 25.03 -8.79 -7.36
N LYS A 52 24.73 -7.50 -7.59
CA LYS A 52 23.45 -7.00 -8.08
C LYS A 52 23.12 -7.54 -9.45
N LEU A 53 24.10 -7.50 -10.35
CA LEU A 53 23.96 -7.91 -11.75
C LEU A 53 24.59 -9.27 -11.99
N CYS A 54 24.00 -10.04 -12.90
CA CYS A 54 24.59 -11.28 -13.40
C CYS A 54 25.88 -10.92 -14.18
N PRO A 55 27.03 -11.54 -13.91
CA PRO A 55 28.29 -11.24 -14.58
C PRO A 55 28.22 -11.40 -16.12
N ASN A 56 27.47 -12.39 -16.59
CA ASN A 56 27.40 -12.72 -18.01
C ASN A 56 26.40 -11.84 -18.78
N THR A 57 25.20 -11.63 -18.22
CA THR A 57 24.10 -10.95 -18.94
C THR A 57 24.00 -9.45 -18.60
N LYS A 58 24.71 -8.98 -17.57
CA LYS A 58 24.61 -7.63 -17.03
C LYS A 58 23.20 -7.20 -16.60
N ARG A 59 22.27 -8.14 -16.49
CA ARG A 59 20.91 -7.93 -15.98
C ARG A 59 20.85 -8.19 -14.49
N PRO A 60 19.88 -7.59 -13.77
CA PRO A 60 19.65 -7.92 -12.36
C PRO A 60 19.50 -9.43 -12.16
N GLN A 61 20.08 -9.97 -11.08
CA GLN A 61 19.96 -11.40 -10.79
C GLN A 61 18.54 -11.77 -10.31
N GLN A 62 17.87 -10.83 -9.66
CA GLN A 62 16.47 -10.94 -9.25
C GLN A 62 15.84 -9.55 -9.19
N GLU A 63 14.56 -9.48 -9.44
CA GLU A 63 13.78 -8.27 -9.49
C GLU A 63 12.48 -8.44 -8.71
N PHE A 64 11.91 -7.32 -8.29
CA PHE A 64 10.58 -7.24 -7.73
C PHE A 64 9.85 -6.01 -8.26
N HIS A 65 8.52 -6.03 -8.16
CA HIS A 65 7.65 -5.01 -8.71
C HIS A 65 6.99 -4.20 -7.59
N THR A 66 6.94 -2.88 -7.75
CA THR A 66 6.14 -1.98 -6.92
C THR A 66 5.03 -1.38 -7.76
N ILE A 67 3.79 -1.47 -7.30
CA ILE A 67 2.65 -0.78 -7.89
C ILE A 67 2.49 0.55 -7.16
N LEU A 68 2.52 1.66 -7.91
CA LEU A 68 2.33 2.99 -7.36
C LEU A 68 0.85 3.22 -7.01
N LEU A 69 0.62 3.73 -5.81
CA LEU A 69 -0.73 3.91 -5.27
C LEU A 69 -1.51 5.03 -5.98
N GLY A 70 -0.86 6.14 -6.32
CA GLY A 70 -1.52 7.31 -6.92
C GLY A 70 -2.33 6.98 -8.17
N PRO A 71 -1.75 6.37 -9.22
CA PRO A 71 -2.49 5.98 -10.43
C PRO A 71 -3.66 5.03 -10.14
N VAL A 72 -3.51 4.12 -9.17
CA VAL A 72 -4.59 3.19 -8.79
C VAL A 72 -5.76 3.94 -8.16
N LEU A 73 -5.48 4.87 -7.25
CA LEU A 73 -6.51 5.72 -6.64
C LEU A 73 -7.21 6.58 -7.69
N GLN A 74 -6.45 7.22 -8.60
CA GLN A 74 -7.03 7.99 -9.70
C GLN A 74 -7.96 7.14 -10.55
N ALA A 75 -7.55 5.92 -10.92
CA ALA A 75 -8.39 5.01 -11.69
C ALA A 75 -9.70 4.64 -10.98
N LEU A 76 -9.67 4.44 -9.65
CA LEU A 76 -10.87 4.15 -8.86
C LEU A 76 -11.83 5.34 -8.79
N TRP A 77 -11.33 6.57 -8.71
CA TRP A 77 -12.13 7.78 -8.71
C TRP A 77 -12.70 8.15 -10.11
N CYS A 78 -12.10 7.63 -11.18
CA CYS A 78 -12.61 7.77 -12.54
C CYS A 78 -13.84 6.87 -12.85
N ASP A 79 -14.21 5.96 -11.95
CA ASP A 79 -15.48 5.22 -12.04
C ASP A 79 -16.50 5.79 -11.04
N ALA A 80 -17.61 6.32 -11.55
CA ALA A 80 -18.63 7.00 -10.75
C ALA A 80 -19.23 6.12 -9.63
N SER A 81 -19.32 4.80 -9.86
CA SER A 81 -19.83 3.86 -8.86
C SER A 81 -18.82 3.66 -7.72
N SER A 82 -17.54 3.59 -8.03
CA SER A 82 -16.45 3.52 -7.04
C SER A 82 -16.29 4.85 -6.32
N ALA A 83 -16.26 5.98 -7.03
CA ALA A 83 -16.16 7.33 -6.48
C ALA A 83 -17.23 7.61 -5.43
N LYS A 84 -18.48 7.24 -5.72
CA LYS A 84 -19.60 7.38 -4.77
C LYS A 84 -19.34 6.69 -3.42
N LYS A 85 -18.64 5.55 -3.41
CA LYS A 85 -18.39 4.78 -2.19
C LYS A 85 -17.37 5.45 -1.27
N PHE A 86 -16.45 6.24 -1.81
CA PHE A 86 -15.44 6.96 -1.04
C PHE A 86 -16.03 8.07 -0.15
N TYR A 87 -17.25 8.52 -0.43
CA TYR A 87 -17.96 9.49 0.42
C TYR A 87 -18.42 8.92 1.76
N TYR A 88 -18.24 7.61 2.00
CA TYR A 88 -18.58 6.99 3.28
C TYR A 88 -17.82 7.63 4.45
N GLN A 89 -16.54 7.98 4.28
CA GLN A 89 -15.75 8.68 5.30
C GLN A 89 -16.42 9.97 5.74
N GLN A 90 -16.72 10.86 4.80
CA GLN A 90 -17.32 12.17 5.10
C GLN A 90 -18.66 12.01 5.81
N TRP A 91 -19.52 11.16 5.25
CA TRP A 91 -20.83 10.90 5.83
C TRP A 91 -20.73 10.32 7.24
N LYS A 92 -19.89 9.32 7.45
CA LYS A 92 -19.73 8.66 8.76
C LYS A 92 -19.11 9.58 9.79
N THR A 93 -18.13 10.38 9.40
CA THR A 93 -17.52 11.37 10.27
C THR A 93 -18.53 12.41 10.72
N TRP A 94 -19.34 12.92 9.80
CA TRP A 94 -20.41 13.87 10.13
C TRP A 94 -21.44 13.27 11.07
N GLU A 95 -21.90 12.04 10.84
CA GLU A 95 -22.82 11.33 11.72
C GLU A 95 -22.27 11.23 13.16
N ILE A 96 -21.00 10.83 13.29
CA ILE A 96 -20.32 10.70 14.60
C ILE A 96 -20.20 12.05 15.29
N ILE A 97 -19.83 13.10 14.58
CA ILE A 97 -19.73 14.45 15.14
C ILE A 97 -21.11 14.95 15.64
N CYS A 98 -22.16 14.74 14.86
CA CYS A 98 -23.52 15.09 15.27
C CYS A 98 -23.95 14.32 16.52
N GLU A 99 -23.65 13.01 16.60
CA GLU A 99 -23.96 12.21 17.78
C GLU A 99 -23.24 12.73 19.04
N LEU A 100 -21.93 13.02 18.92
CA LEU A 100 -21.15 13.59 20.02
C LEU A 100 -21.71 14.93 20.52
N GLN A 101 -22.18 15.79 19.60
CA GLN A 101 -22.77 17.09 19.94
C GLN A 101 -24.13 16.95 20.65
N THR A 102 -24.94 15.99 20.22
CA THR A 102 -26.30 15.78 20.78
C THR A 102 -26.30 14.94 22.04
N ASN A 103 -25.29 14.08 22.25
CA ASN A 103 -25.23 13.12 23.36
C ASN A 103 -24.12 13.45 24.39
N SER A 104 -23.92 14.74 24.68
CA SER A 104 -23.00 15.25 25.72
C SER A 104 -21.57 14.65 25.59
N GLY A 105 -21.08 14.46 24.35
CA GLY A 105 -19.73 13.96 24.08
C GLY A 105 -19.58 12.44 24.13
N ASN A 106 -20.68 11.68 24.19
CA ASN A 106 -20.67 10.22 24.23
C ASN A 106 -21.18 9.63 22.92
N LEU A 107 -20.56 8.53 22.50
CA LEU A 107 -21.06 7.69 21.40
C LEU A 107 -21.83 6.49 21.96
N SER A 108 -22.90 6.12 21.29
CA SER A 108 -23.71 4.93 21.64
C SER A 108 -22.96 3.63 21.33
N SER A 109 -22.07 3.63 20.33
CA SER A 109 -21.26 2.47 19.96
C SER A 109 -19.94 2.87 19.31
N TYR A 110 -18.94 2.01 19.47
CA TYR A 110 -17.62 2.11 18.83
C TYR A 110 -17.46 0.95 17.85
N ASN A 111 -18.04 1.06 16.69
CA ASN A 111 -18.14 -0.03 15.71
C ASN A 111 -17.39 0.22 14.39
N ASP A 112 -16.70 1.35 14.29
CA ASP A 112 -15.93 1.73 13.11
C ASP A 112 -14.63 2.42 13.50
N PHE A 113 -13.64 2.40 12.61
CA PHE A 113 -12.39 3.17 12.70
C PHE A 113 -12.65 4.66 13.00
N TYR A 114 -13.67 5.22 12.39
CA TYR A 114 -14.04 6.63 12.51
C TYR A 114 -14.54 7.04 13.90
N SER A 115 -14.99 6.08 14.72
CA SER A 115 -15.33 6.31 16.13
C SER A 115 -14.10 6.47 17.03
N GLY A 116 -12.90 6.23 16.49
CA GLY A 116 -11.64 6.27 17.23
C GLY A 116 -11.25 7.70 17.63
N SER A 117 -10.90 7.90 18.92
CA SER A 117 -10.53 9.23 19.45
C SER A 117 -9.34 9.86 18.72
N ASN A 118 -8.37 9.07 18.26
CA ASN A 118 -7.23 9.58 17.50
C ASN A 118 -7.63 10.09 16.12
N TYR A 119 -8.55 9.40 15.45
CA TYR A 119 -9.10 9.86 14.18
C TYR A 119 -9.82 11.18 14.34
N LEU A 120 -10.75 11.26 15.31
CA LEU A 120 -11.53 12.48 15.61
C LEU A 120 -10.64 13.67 15.97
N LYS A 121 -9.56 13.45 16.74
CA LYS A 121 -8.57 14.50 17.03
C LYS A 121 -7.86 15.00 15.77
N ASN A 122 -7.54 14.12 14.83
CA ASN A 122 -6.89 14.51 13.57
C ASN A 122 -7.85 15.30 12.66
N ILE A 123 -9.13 14.94 12.60
CA ILE A 123 -10.17 15.75 11.94
C ILE A 123 -10.29 17.13 12.60
N GLN A 124 -10.46 17.17 13.92
CA GLN A 124 -10.61 18.41 14.67
C GLN A 124 -9.41 19.36 14.54
N SER A 125 -8.20 18.81 14.45
CA SER A 125 -6.96 19.58 14.25
C SER A 125 -6.69 19.98 12.80
N GLY A 126 -7.54 19.56 11.85
CA GLY A 126 -7.36 19.82 10.42
C GLY A 126 -6.24 19.01 9.75
N LYS A 127 -5.71 17.98 10.42
CA LYS A 127 -4.70 17.09 9.84
C LYS A 127 -5.27 16.11 8.83
N ILE A 128 -6.54 15.82 8.93
CA ILE A 128 -7.32 15.07 7.94
C ILE A 128 -8.46 16.00 7.52
N GLN A 129 -8.58 16.23 6.23
CA GLN A 129 -9.62 17.04 5.61
C GLN A 129 -10.63 16.14 4.88
N ASP A 130 -11.78 16.70 4.50
CA ASP A 130 -12.88 15.95 3.88
C ASP A 130 -12.49 15.22 2.59
N ASN A 131 -11.52 15.76 1.85
CA ASN A 131 -11.06 15.21 0.57
C ASN A 131 -9.80 14.33 0.71
N ASP A 132 -9.30 14.12 1.92
CA ASP A 132 -8.10 13.32 2.14
C ASP A 132 -8.44 11.83 2.15
N ILE A 133 -7.59 11.04 1.50
CA ILE A 133 -7.75 9.59 1.46
C ILE A 133 -7.00 8.96 2.63
N VAL A 134 -7.73 8.24 3.48
CA VAL A 134 -7.19 7.56 4.66
C VAL A 134 -6.80 6.13 4.31
N LEU A 135 -5.57 5.77 4.62
CA LEU A 135 -4.97 4.49 4.24
C LEU A 135 -4.54 3.67 5.46
N MET A 136 -4.63 2.36 5.30
CA MET A 136 -3.96 1.39 6.15
C MET A 136 -2.99 0.57 5.32
N LEU A 137 -1.75 0.39 5.83
CA LEU A 137 -0.77 -0.52 5.26
C LEU A 137 -0.89 -1.89 5.95
N SER A 138 -1.07 -2.95 5.17
CA SER A 138 -1.08 -4.32 5.66
C SER A 138 0.10 -5.10 5.07
N ILE A 139 0.91 -5.73 5.94
CA ILE A 139 2.08 -6.51 5.53
C ILE A 139 1.93 -7.93 6.07
N ASN A 140 1.95 -8.90 5.17
CA ASN A 140 1.82 -10.30 5.53
C ASN A 140 2.78 -11.18 4.72
N SER A 141 3.23 -12.26 5.33
CA SER A 141 3.85 -13.35 4.62
C SER A 141 2.76 -14.28 4.07
N ALA A 142 2.87 -14.66 2.81
CA ALA A 142 1.95 -15.58 2.17
C ALA A 142 2.72 -16.81 1.68
N GLN A 143 2.29 -17.98 2.12
CA GLN A 143 2.76 -19.24 1.58
C GLN A 143 1.99 -19.54 0.30
N LEU A 144 2.58 -19.22 -0.86
CA LEU A 144 1.92 -19.40 -2.17
C LEU A 144 2.04 -20.84 -2.71
N TYR A 145 2.92 -21.64 -2.16
CA TYR A 145 3.20 -22.99 -2.65
C TYR A 145 3.16 -24.02 -1.51
N ALA A 146 2.83 -25.27 -1.84
CA ALA A 146 2.77 -26.39 -0.88
C ALA A 146 4.15 -26.70 -0.24
N HIS A 147 5.26 -26.35 -0.90
CA HIS A 147 6.60 -26.51 -0.37
C HIS A 147 7.03 -25.24 0.37
N LYS A 148 7.37 -25.38 1.67
CA LYS A 148 7.72 -24.32 2.64
C LYS A 148 8.89 -23.39 2.24
N SER A 149 9.58 -23.65 1.13
CA SER A 149 10.76 -22.88 0.72
C SER A 149 10.45 -21.64 -0.12
N LEU A 150 9.19 -21.35 -0.43
CA LEU A 150 8.79 -20.25 -1.30
C LEU A 150 7.76 -19.33 -0.63
N ASP A 151 8.17 -18.71 0.48
CA ASP A 151 7.35 -17.66 1.11
C ASP A 151 7.42 -16.37 0.28
N CYS A 152 6.28 -15.78 0.02
CA CYS A 152 6.16 -14.47 -0.60
C CYS A 152 5.76 -13.46 0.47
N TRP A 153 6.42 -12.31 0.51
CA TRP A 153 6.01 -11.19 1.34
C TRP A 153 5.21 -10.22 0.49
N ILE A 154 4.00 -9.91 0.95
CA ILE A 154 3.06 -9.03 0.25
C ILE A 154 2.74 -7.88 1.18
N TYR A 155 2.77 -6.64 0.67
CA TYR A 155 2.09 -5.56 1.32
C TYR A 155 0.94 -5.03 0.46
N LEU A 156 -0.11 -4.63 1.14
CA LEU A 156 -1.37 -4.19 0.58
C LEU A 156 -1.73 -2.83 1.17
N TRP A 157 -2.39 -2.02 0.36
CA TRP A 157 -3.04 -0.80 0.82
C TRP A 157 -4.53 -1.06 0.97
N ILE A 158 -5.08 -0.69 2.11
CA ILE A 158 -6.51 -0.73 2.39
C ILE A 158 -7.00 0.70 2.47
N ILE A 159 -8.04 1.01 1.72
CA ILE A 159 -8.65 2.34 1.70
C ILE A 159 -9.69 2.37 2.82
N MET A 160 -9.45 3.21 3.82
CA MET A 160 -10.34 3.34 4.96
C MET A 160 -11.60 4.14 4.64
N ASP A 161 -11.59 4.98 3.62
CA ASP A 161 -12.74 5.79 3.17
C ASP A 161 -13.94 5.00 2.70
N LEU A 162 -13.77 3.70 2.52
CA LEU A 162 -14.84 2.77 2.18
C LEU A 162 -15.52 2.25 3.45
N SER A 163 -16.79 1.87 3.32
CA SER A 163 -17.50 1.20 4.43
C SER A 163 -16.82 -0.12 4.82
N PRO A 164 -16.94 -0.59 6.08
CA PRO A 164 -16.35 -1.86 6.53
C PRO A 164 -16.71 -3.06 5.66
N ASN A 165 -17.90 -3.06 5.06
CA ASN A 165 -18.36 -4.11 4.15
C ASN A 165 -17.70 -4.06 2.76
N GLU A 166 -17.07 -2.94 2.41
CA GLU A 166 -16.42 -2.71 1.11
C GLU A 166 -14.88 -2.77 1.20
N GLN A 167 -14.29 -2.32 2.32
CA GLN A 167 -12.84 -2.16 2.50
C GLN A 167 -12.02 -3.40 2.14
N TYR A 168 -12.52 -4.58 2.50
CA TYR A 168 -11.80 -5.85 2.32
C TYR A 168 -12.27 -6.65 1.12
N LYS A 169 -13.12 -6.08 0.25
CA LYS A 169 -13.45 -6.72 -1.00
C LYS A 169 -12.25 -6.74 -1.95
N LYS A 170 -12.11 -7.80 -2.71
CA LYS A 170 -10.99 -8.04 -3.63
C LYS A 170 -10.65 -6.84 -4.54
N TRP A 171 -11.65 -6.07 -4.95
CA TRP A 171 -11.50 -4.90 -5.84
C TRP A 171 -10.93 -3.66 -5.13
N HIS A 172 -11.02 -3.61 -3.79
CA HIS A 172 -10.64 -2.44 -3.00
C HIS A 172 -9.38 -2.68 -2.17
N VAL A 173 -8.88 -3.92 -2.14
CA VAL A 173 -7.58 -4.25 -1.55
C VAL A 173 -6.52 -4.05 -2.61
N LEU A 174 -5.71 -3.02 -2.47
CA LEU A 174 -4.76 -2.60 -3.49
C LEU A 174 -3.39 -3.24 -3.25
N PRO A 175 -2.89 -4.05 -4.19
CA PRO A 175 -1.55 -4.60 -4.06
C PRO A 175 -0.52 -3.48 -4.20
N GLY A 176 0.31 -3.28 -3.18
CA GLY A 176 1.45 -2.38 -3.25
C GLY A 176 2.67 -3.10 -3.80
N ARG A 177 2.86 -4.36 -3.39
CA ARG A 177 4.04 -5.16 -3.77
C ARG A 177 3.90 -6.63 -3.44
N SER A 178 4.60 -7.44 -4.25
CA SER A 178 4.96 -8.81 -3.93
C SER A 178 6.49 -8.94 -3.93
N ILE A 179 7.06 -9.39 -2.82
CA ILE A 179 8.50 -9.66 -2.68
C ILE A 179 8.68 -11.18 -2.85
N PRO A 180 9.14 -11.63 -4.01
CA PRO A 180 9.39 -13.04 -4.21
C PRO A 180 10.63 -13.45 -3.41
N GLY A 181 10.60 -14.60 -2.77
CA GLY A 181 11.79 -15.03 -2.05
C GLY A 181 11.78 -16.48 -1.64
N LEU A 182 12.99 -17.05 -1.67
CA LEU A 182 13.30 -18.32 -1.01
C LEU A 182 13.51 -18.10 0.50
N ASN A 183 13.80 -16.89 0.90
CA ASN A 183 14.14 -16.52 2.26
C ASN A 183 13.42 -15.24 2.68
N LYS A 184 13.18 -15.13 3.97
CA LYS A 184 12.68 -13.92 4.62
C LYS A 184 13.58 -12.71 4.30
N PRO A 185 13.02 -11.54 3.92
CA PRO A 185 13.79 -10.32 3.74
C PRO A 185 14.61 -9.99 5.00
N LYS A 186 15.93 -9.74 4.84
CA LYS A 186 16.77 -9.35 5.98
C LYS A 186 16.74 -7.84 6.25
N ASN A 187 16.35 -7.06 5.25
CA ASN A 187 16.14 -5.62 5.35
C ASN A 187 14.83 -5.29 4.65
N LEU A 188 13.72 -5.33 5.39
CA LEU A 188 12.39 -5.07 4.86
C LEU A 188 12.22 -3.62 4.40
N ASP A 189 12.87 -2.66 5.08
CA ASP A 189 12.78 -1.23 4.77
C ASP A 189 13.22 -0.94 3.34
N SER A 190 14.27 -1.60 2.85
CA SER A 190 14.73 -1.43 1.48
C SER A 190 13.67 -1.83 0.46
N PHE A 191 12.85 -2.82 0.80
CA PHE A 191 11.73 -3.22 -0.05
C PHE A 191 10.54 -2.28 0.08
N LEU A 192 10.24 -1.76 1.25
CA LEU A 192 9.13 -0.82 1.48
C LEU A 192 9.43 0.58 0.91
N PHE A 193 10.71 0.96 0.83
CA PHE A 193 11.15 2.30 0.47
C PHE A 193 10.44 2.89 -0.75
N PRO A 194 10.35 2.24 -1.94
CA PRO A 194 9.75 2.88 -3.10
C PRO A 194 8.26 3.22 -2.91
N GLY A 195 7.50 2.31 -2.27
CA GLY A 195 6.08 2.53 -2.01
C GLY A 195 5.82 3.59 -0.95
N LEU A 196 6.56 3.54 0.17
CA LEU A 196 6.42 4.53 1.23
C LEU A 196 6.91 5.92 0.80
N HIS A 197 8.01 5.99 0.03
CA HIS A 197 8.48 7.25 -0.54
C HIS A 197 7.42 7.89 -1.46
N HIS A 198 6.77 7.08 -2.31
CA HIS A 198 5.68 7.56 -3.14
C HIS A 198 4.51 8.10 -2.30
N VAL A 199 4.10 7.40 -1.24
CA VAL A 199 3.07 7.89 -0.32
C VAL A 199 3.49 9.20 0.36
N CYS A 200 4.74 9.32 0.82
CA CYS A 200 5.25 10.57 1.39
C CYS A 200 5.17 11.75 0.40
N VAL A 201 5.49 11.53 -0.87
CA VAL A 201 5.33 12.57 -1.90
C VAL A 201 3.86 12.97 -2.05
N LEU A 202 2.95 11.99 -2.10
CA LEU A 202 1.52 12.28 -2.20
C LEU A 202 0.93 12.93 -0.93
N GLN A 203 1.56 12.74 0.22
CA GLN A 203 1.19 13.44 1.46
C GLN A 203 1.62 14.91 1.43
N SER A 204 2.75 15.25 0.81
CA SER A 204 3.24 16.62 0.74
C SER A 204 2.68 17.41 -0.44
N ASP A 205 2.67 16.79 -1.62
CA ASP A 205 2.33 17.48 -2.87
C ASP A 205 0.85 17.34 -3.22
N GLY A 206 0.18 16.34 -2.64
CA GLY A 206 -1.20 15.99 -2.94
C GLY A 206 -1.36 15.14 -4.22
N LEU A 207 -2.48 14.48 -4.32
CA LEU A 207 -2.91 13.69 -5.47
C LEU A 207 -4.06 14.39 -6.17
N HIS A 208 -3.89 14.75 -7.44
CA HIS A 208 -4.96 15.30 -8.26
C HIS A 208 -5.98 14.20 -8.60
N ILE A 209 -7.21 14.37 -8.18
CA ILE A 209 -8.32 13.44 -8.37
C ILE A 209 -9.36 14.07 -9.32
N LEU A 210 -9.85 13.26 -10.25
CA LEU A 210 -11.08 13.51 -10.99
C LEU A 210 -12.19 12.65 -10.37
N ASP A 211 -13.11 13.29 -9.69
CA ASP A 211 -14.33 12.66 -9.17
C ASP A 211 -15.39 12.62 -10.24
N THR A 212 -15.62 11.47 -10.82
CA THR A 212 -16.64 11.29 -11.86
C THR A 212 -18.07 11.16 -11.32
N PHE A 213 -18.22 10.98 -9.99
CA PHE A 213 -19.55 10.96 -9.37
C PHE A 213 -20.13 12.36 -9.21
N GLN A 214 -19.29 13.35 -8.80
CA GLN A 214 -19.70 14.75 -8.65
C GLN A 214 -19.25 15.64 -9.81
N ASP A 215 -18.56 15.08 -10.82
CA ASP A 215 -17.99 15.80 -11.97
C ASP A 215 -17.11 17.00 -11.53
N GLN A 216 -16.21 16.74 -10.58
CA GLN A 216 -15.33 17.78 -10.03
C GLN A 216 -13.87 17.29 -9.91
N ARG A 217 -12.96 18.24 -9.79
CA ARG A 217 -11.54 17.96 -9.51
C ARG A 217 -11.15 18.51 -8.16
N PHE A 218 -10.39 17.73 -7.43
CA PHE A 218 -9.83 18.16 -6.15
C PHE A 218 -8.42 17.62 -5.95
N ILE A 219 -7.73 18.12 -4.94
CA ILE A 219 -6.43 17.60 -4.50
C ILE A 219 -6.65 16.89 -3.18
N SER A 220 -6.28 15.61 -3.12
CA SER A 220 -6.30 14.79 -1.92
C SER A 220 -4.90 14.65 -1.34
N GLN A 221 -4.73 14.88 -0.04
CA GLN A 221 -3.54 14.45 0.67
C GLN A 221 -3.79 13.07 1.25
N LEU A 222 -2.80 12.18 1.14
CA LEU A 222 -2.95 10.83 1.68
C LEU A 222 -2.63 10.84 3.17
N PHE A 223 -3.43 10.16 3.97
CA PHE A 223 -3.21 10.01 5.40
C PHE A 223 -3.01 8.53 5.75
N LEU A 224 -1.78 8.15 6.11
CA LEU A 224 -1.49 6.79 6.58
C LEU A 224 -1.85 6.68 8.06
N ALA A 225 -3.01 6.07 8.34
CA ALA A 225 -3.57 6.01 9.68
C ALA A 225 -3.04 4.83 10.50
N LEU A 226 -2.89 3.66 9.88
CA LEU A 226 -2.56 2.41 10.55
C LEU A 226 -1.56 1.58 9.74
N ASN A 227 -0.74 0.82 10.48
CA ASN A 227 0.01 -0.31 9.94
C ASN A 227 -0.46 -1.58 10.64
N THR A 228 -0.73 -2.63 9.88
CA THR A 228 -1.08 -3.96 10.40
C THR A 228 -0.20 -5.03 9.77
N ALA A 229 0.09 -6.06 10.53
CA ALA A 229 0.89 -7.18 10.06
C ALA A 229 0.61 -8.42 10.94
N ASP A 230 0.99 -9.61 10.46
CA ASP A 230 1.10 -10.77 11.34
C ASP A 230 2.18 -10.56 12.42
N GLY A 231 2.16 -11.36 13.49
CA GLY A 231 3.09 -11.19 14.61
C GLY A 231 4.57 -11.13 14.20
N PRO A 232 5.07 -12.04 13.33
CA PRO A 232 6.43 -11.96 12.81
C PRO A 232 6.72 -10.70 12.01
N ALA A 233 5.83 -10.27 11.13
CA ALA A 233 6.03 -9.05 10.34
C ALA A 233 5.94 -7.79 11.19
N MET A 234 5.06 -7.75 12.20
CA MET A 234 4.97 -6.64 13.15
C MET A 234 6.27 -6.49 13.96
N ALA A 235 6.88 -7.58 14.40
CA ALA A 235 8.19 -7.55 15.07
C ALA A 235 9.26 -6.91 14.16
N TYR A 236 9.26 -7.25 12.87
CA TYR A 236 10.15 -6.65 11.89
C TYR A 236 9.92 -5.15 11.69
N LEU A 237 8.66 -4.73 11.56
CA LEU A 237 8.30 -3.31 11.40
C LEU A 237 8.73 -2.47 12.60
N ASN A 238 8.67 -3.04 13.80
CA ASN A 238 9.08 -2.40 15.04
C ASN A 238 10.61 -2.52 15.33
N GLY A 239 11.39 -3.09 14.40
CA GLY A 239 12.84 -3.26 14.56
C GLY A 239 13.24 -4.33 15.59
N LEU A 240 12.31 -5.21 15.99
CA LEU A 240 12.56 -6.28 16.93
C LEU A 240 13.20 -7.49 16.25
N ILE A 241 14.01 -8.24 16.99
CA ILE A 241 14.71 -9.44 16.47
C ILE A 241 13.74 -10.57 16.11
N GLY A 242 12.57 -10.58 16.70
CA GLY A 242 11.47 -11.54 16.42
C GLY A 242 10.44 -11.50 17.55
N HIS A 243 9.31 -12.17 17.34
CA HIS A 243 8.21 -12.22 18.32
C HIS A 243 8.52 -13.08 19.56
N HIS A 244 9.65 -13.80 19.57
CA HIS A 244 10.20 -14.55 20.70
C HIS A 244 11.50 -13.94 21.22
N GLY A 245 11.93 -12.76 20.72
CA GLY A 245 13.15 -12.09 21.17
C GLY A 245 13.04 -11.74 22.66
N LYS A 246 14.02 -12.16 23.46
CA LYS A 246 14.22 -11.62 24.80
C LYS A 246 14.84 -10.22 24.65
N PHE A 247 14.32 -9.26 25.39
CA PHE A 247 14.86 -7.92 25.53
C PHE A 247 16.22 -7.98 26.23
#